data_02fd4444fde3d0badb503a4adf28151a
#
_entry.id   02fd4444fde3d0badb503a4adf28151a
#
_cell.length_a   1.000
_cell.length_b   1.000
_cell.length_c   1.000
_cell.angle_alpha   90.00
_cell.angle_beta   90.00
_cell.angle_gamma   90.00
#
_symmetry.space_group_name_H-M   'P 1'
#
loop_
_entity.id
_entity.type
_entity.pdbx_description
1 polymer ?
#
loop_
_entity_poly.entity_id
_entity_poly.type
_entity_poly.pdbx_seq_one_letter_code
_entity_poly.pdbx_strand_id
1 'polypeptide(L)'
;MRVISYNLRKNRASGELVALAESYSPNILCLQECNTVDLPAEVGHLHLADSTHRNRLGLAIYYNRDRFTAIKTQTFALKKSLHDRVAAPAHERLIATRLIDNVAQRELVVASFHAAPLTALNSLRRNQIRTAHEELSILGPGLPTLMVGDYNYPIFQGKLGTKVNQSGYDLTLSDTRTYTRYKFFRGHFDLATSMGLTIANVETLPQGTSDHMPILVTASYPDDQITQADAAHHLRNPARDESVSVEGVDFTI
;
A
#
# COMPACT_ATOMS: atom_id res chain seq x y z
N MET A 1 4.23 -6.49 -7.00
CA MET A 1 2.85 -6.69 -6.48
C MET A 1 2.00 -5.46 -6.74
N ARG A 2 0.66 -5.65 -6.81
CA ARG A 2 -0.33 -4.59 -7.04
C ARG A 2 -1.25 -4.48 -5.84
N VAL A 3 -1.36 -3.30 -5.24
CA VAL A 3 -2.17 -3.06 -4.04
C VAL A 3 -3.14 -1.93 -4.31
N ILE A 4 -4.44 -2.16 -4.11
CA ILE A 4 -5.45 -1.11 -4.19
C ILE A 4 -5.76 -0.62 -2.76
N SER A 5 -5.84 0.71 -2.60
CA SER A 5 -6.41 1.35 -1.41
C SER A 5 -7.64 2.16 -1.78
N TYR A 6 -8.73 2.02 -1.02
CA TYR A 6 -9.98 2.71 -1.29
C TYR A 6 -10.73 3.11 -0.02
N ASN A 7 -10.93 4.41 0.18
CA ASN A 7 -11.85 4.92 1.18
C ASN A 7 -13.27 4.87 0.63
N LEU A 8 -14.14 4.05 1.24
CA LEU A 8 -15.49 3.75 0.75
C LEU A 8 -16.55 4.81 1.09
N ARG A 9 -16.16 5.94 1.69
CA ARG A 9 -17.08 7.01 2.07
C ARG A 9 -18.32 6.46 2.81
N LYS A 10 -18.13 6.06 4.06
CA LYS A 10 -19.21 5.48 4.87
C LYS A 10 -19.86 4.27 4.21
N ASN A 11 -19.05 3.39 3.64
CA ASN A 11 -19.44 2.16 2.96
C ASN A 11 -20.27 2.34 1.66
N ARG A 12 -20.38 3.56 1.11
CA ARG A 12 -21.19 3.81 -0.08
C ARG A 12 -20.68 3.13 -1.34
N ALA A 13 -19.36 3.03 -1.47
CA ALA A 13 -18.69 2.43 -2.62
C ALA A 13 -18.48 0.91 -2.49
N SER A 14 -19.05 0.25 -1.49
CA SER A 14 -18.87 -1.19 -1.27
C SER A 14 -19.37 -2.06 -2.44
N GLY A 15 -20.40 -1.63 -3.15
CA GLY A 15 -20.91 -2.33 -4.33
C GLY A 15 -19.97 -2.34 -5.54
N GLU A 16 -18.90 -1.54 -5.53
CA GLU A 16 -17.93 -1.43 -6.64
C GLU A 16 -16.74 -2.39 -6.50
N LEU A 17 -16.58 -3.02 -5.33
CA LEU A 17 -15.34 -3.73 -4.97
C LEU A 17 -15.07 -4.94 -5.87
N VAL A 18 -16.10 -5.69 -6.27
CA VAL A 18 -15.96 -6.87 -7.15
C VAL A 18 -15.49 -6.42 -8.53
N ALA A 19 -16.16 -5.44 -9.12
CA ALA A 19 -15.78 -4.89 -10.43
C ALA A 19 -14.36 -4.30 -10.42
N LEU A 20 -13.97 -3.64 -9.31
CA LEU A 20 -12.62 -3.12 -9.12
C LEU A 20 -11.58 -4.25 -9.07
N ALA A 21 -11.87 -5.32 -8.32
CA ALA A 21 -10.98 -6.48 -8.22
C ALA A 21 -10.83 -7.20 -9.57
N GLU A 22 -11.91 -7.35 -10.33
CA GLU A 22 -11.90 -7.99 -11.65
C GLU A 22 -11.13 -7.14 -12.67
N SER A 23 -11.40 -5.82 -12.73
CA SER A 23 -10.79 -4.93 -13.73
C SER A 23 -9.30 -4.74 -13.53
N TYR A 24 -8.84 -4.66 -12.29
CA TYR A 24 -7.45 -4.31 -11.98
C TYR A 24 -6.63 -5.49 -11.42
N SER A 25 -7.24 -6.62 -11.13
CA SER A 25 -6.59 -7.83 -10.61
C SER A 25 -5.52 -7.52 -9.54
N PRO A 26 -5.87 -6.80 -8.45
CA PRO A 26 -4.92 -6.48 -7.40
C PRO A 26 -4.52 -7.76 -6.65
N ASN A 27 -3.35 -7.74 -6.08
CA ASN A 27 -2.91 -8.80 -5.18
C ASN A 27 -3.43 -8.60 -3.74
N ILE A 28 -3.64 -7.32 -3.36
CA ILE A 28 -4.11 -6.92 -2.03
C ILE A 28 -5.07 -5.72 -2.20
N LEU A 29 -6.11 -5.69 -1.36
CA LEU A 29 -7.08 -4.59 -1.29
C LEU A 29 -7.19 -4.10 0.15
N CYS A 30 -6.90 -2.82 0.35
CA CYS A 30 -6.93 -2.11 1.63
C CYS A 30 -8.11 -1.14 1.66
N LEU A 31 -9.07 -1.35 2.56
CA LEU A 31 -10.28 -0.56 2.63
C LEU A 31 -10.27 0.38 3.85
N GLN A 32 -10.89 1.55 3.67
CA GLN A 32 -11.19 2.50 4.74
C GLN A 32 -12.68 2.86 4.70
N GLU A 33 -13.22 3.25 5.83
CA GLU A 33 -14.64 3.60 6.03
C GLU A 33 -15.62 2.48 5.59
N CYS A 34 -15.24 1.22 5.70
CA CYS A 34 -16.11 0.07 5.42
C CYS A 34 -17.01 -0.29 6.62
N ASN A 35 -18.18 -0.87 6.34
CA ASN A 35 -19.00 -1.52 7.35
C ASN A 35 -18.41 -2.91 7.67
N THR A 36 -17.72 -3.02 8.80
CA THR A 36 -16.99 -4.24 9.17
C THR A 36 -17.89 -5.35 9.74
N VAL A 37 -19.17 -5.08 9.96
CA VAL A 37 -20.14 -6.10 10.44
C VAL A 37 -20.54 -7.04 9.31
N ASP A 38 -20.70 -6.50 8.09
CA ASP A 38 -21.24 -7.21 6.93
C ASP A 38 -20.21 -7.32 5.78
N LEU A 39 -18.93 -7.44 6.12
CA LEU A 39 -17.91 -7.65 5.09
C LEU A 39 -18.02 -9.04 4.49
N PRO A 40 -18.03 -9.18 3.14
CA PRO A 40 -17.97 -10.48 2.50
C PRO A 40 -16.62 -11.17 2.80
N ALA A 41 -16.64 -12.48 2.92
CA ALA A 41 -15.42 -13.27 3.09
C ALA A 41 -14.49 -13.15 1.87
N GLU A 42 -15.05 -12.83 0.71
CA GLU A 42 -14.33 -12.72 -0.57
C GLU A 42 -14.81 -11.51 -1.38
N VAL A 43 -13.89 -10.89 -2.10
CA VAL A 43 -14.13 -9.82 -3.08
C VAL A 43 -13.42 -10.21 -4.38
N GLY A 44 -14.18 -10.75 -5.36
CA GLY A 44 -13.58 -11.40 -6.53
C GLY A 44 -12.67 -12.55 -6.12
N HIS A 45 -11.40 -12.48 -6.51
CA HIS A 45 -10.36 -13.47 -6.18
C HIS A 45 -9.62 -13.20 -4.86
N LEU A 46 -10.04 -12.18 -4.12
CA LEU A 46 -9.40 -11.75 -2.88
C LEU A 46 -10.18 -12.25 -1.67
N HIS A 47 -9.47 -12.76 -0.67
CA HIS A 47 -10.03 -13.25 0.59
C HIS A 47 -9.76 -12.28 1.73
N LEU A 48 -10.72 -12.12 2.63
CA LEU A 48 -10.57 -11.28 3.82
C LEU A 48 -9.47 -11.84 4.74
N ALA A 49 -8.47 -11.01 5.03
CA ALA A 49 -7.49 -11.33 6.07
C ALA A 49 -8.08 -11.04 7.45
N ASP A 50 -8.59 -9.83 7.65
CA ASP A 50 -9.30 -9.39 8.85
C ASP A 50 -9.82 -7.95 8.66
N SER A 51 -10.59 -7.47 9.66
CA SER A 51 -11.09 -6.10 9.74
C SER A 51 -11.03 -5.55 11.17
N THR A 52 -11.17 -4.25 11.32
CA THR A 52 -11.31 -3.62 12.65
C THR A 52 -12.67 -3.94 13.26
N HIS A 53 -12.72 -4.14 14.57
CA HIS A 53 -13.94 -4.56 15.28
C HIS A 53 -14.54 -3.45 16.17
N ARG A 54 -13.77 -2.39 16.46
CA ARG A 54 -14.13 -1.37 17.46
C ARG A 54 -14.47 -0.01 16.86
N ASN A 55 -14.68 0.02 15.54
CA ASN A 55 -15.00 1.24 14.81
C ASN A 55 -16.44 1.19 14.29
N ARG A 56 -17.09 2.34 14.27
CA ARG A 56 -18.36 2.50 13.53
C ARG A 56 -18.17 2.30 12.03
N LEU A 57 -17.06 2.81 11.51
CA LEU A 57 -16.59 2.63 10.13
C LEU A 57 -15.14 2.18 10.22
N GLY A 58 -14.83 1.03 9.66
CA GLY A 58 -13.59 0.35 9.91
C GLY A 58 -12.65 0.30 8.73
N LEU A 59 -11.62 -0.48 8.96
CA LEU A 59 -10.60 -0.86 8.00
C LEU A 59 -10.71 -2.34 7.72
N ALA A 60 -10.34 -2.76 6.49
CA ALA A 60 -10.21 -4.17 6.15
C ALA A 60 -9.06 -4.38 5.19
N ILE A 61 -8.50 -5.59 5.20
CA ILE A 61 -7.49 -6.05 4.25
C ILE A 61 -7.97 -7.34 3.62
N TYR A 62 -7.98 -7.38 2.28
CA TYR A 62 -8.16 -8.58 1.48
C TYR A 62 -6.88 -8.89 0.72
N TYR A 63 -6.61 -10.16 0.47
CA TYR A 63 -5.41 -10.61 -0.24
C TYR A 63 -5.70 -11.81 -1.14
N ASN A 64 -4.91 -11.99 -2.17
CA ASN A 64 -4.96 -13.16 -3.06
C ASN A 64 -4.22 -14.32 -2.41
N ARG A 65 -4.94 -15.41 -2.09
CA ARG A 65 -4.39 -16.63 -1.46
C ARG A 65 -3.49 -17.45 -2.38
N ASP A 66 -3.63 -17.32 -3.70
CA ASP A 66 -2.74 -18.02 -4.64
C ASP A 66 -1.32 -17.46 -4.57
N ARG A 67 -1.19 -16.18 -4.21
CA ARG A 67 0.10 -15.51 -4.10
C ARG A 67 0.59 -15.39 -2.66
N PHE A 68 -0.30 -15.16 -1.70
CA PHE A 68 0.10 -14.85 -0.33
C PHE A 68 -0.48 -15.81 0.68
N THR A 69 0.29 -16.03 1.75
CA THR A 69 -0.17 -16.70 2.97
C THR A 69 -0.17 -15.69 4.12
N ALA A 70 -1.32 -15.47 4.75
CA ALA A 70 -1.43 -14.60 5.91
C ALA A 70 -0.89 -15.32 7.16
N ILE A 71 0.08 -14.68 7.84
CA ILE A 71 0.67 -15.19 9.08
C ILE A 71 -0.05 -14.62 10.29
N LYS A 72 -0.24 -13.30 10.30
CA LYS A 72 -0.82 -12.58 11.42
C LYS A 72 -1.43 -11.28 10.95
N THR A 73 -2.67 -11.01 11.37
CA THR A 73 -3.30 -9.70 11.23
C THR A 73 -3.50 -9.07 12.59
N GLN A 74 -3.28 -7.76 12.70
CA GLN A 74 -3.41 -7.02 13.94
C GLN A 74 -3.98 -5.63 13.68
N THR A 75 -4.87 -5.17 14.57
CA THR A 75 -5.42 -3.82 14.59
C THR A 75 -4.75 -2.99 15.67
N PHE A 76 -4.60 -1.68 15.41
CA PHE A 76 -3.88 -0.79 16.33
C PHE A 76 -4.70 0.46 16.64
N ALA A 77 -4.82 0.74 17.94
CA ALA A 77 -5.43 1.94 18.47
C ALA A 77 -4.38 3.07 18.51
N LEU A 78 -4.48 4.01 17.55
CA LEU A 78 -3.63 5.19 17.53
C LEU A 78 -4.25 6.34 18.35
N LYS A 79 -3.46 7.40 18.61
CA LYS A 79 -3.91 8.57 19.36
C LYS A 79 -5.17 9.17 18.72
N LYS A 80 -6.24 9.34 19.52
CA LYS A 80 -7.55 9.80 19.07
C LYS A 80 -7.63 11.31 18.97
N SER A 81 -8.35 11.80 17.96
CA SER A 81 -8.83 13.19 17.91
C SER A 81 -10.03 13.40 18.83
N LEU A 82 -10.40 14.64 19.06
CA LEU A 82 -11.63 14.95 19.80
C LEU A 82 -12.87 14.42 19.05
N HIS A 83 -12.86 14.49 17.73
CA HIS A 83 -13.91 13.94 16.86
C HIS A 83 -14.07 12.42 17.07
N ASP A 84 -12.97 11.68 17.16
CA ASP A 84 -12.96 10.23 17.37
C ASP A 84 -13.48 9.82 18.74
N ARG A 85 -13.47 10.73 19.70
CA ARG A 85 -13.94 10.47 21.08
C ARG A 85 -15.43 10.71 21.24
N VAL A 86 -15.99 11.71 20.51
CA VAL A 86 -17.33 12.23 20.78
C VAL A 86 -18.28 12.03 19.62
N ALA A 87 -17.90 12.38 18.39
CA ALA A 87 -18.82 12.46 17.26
C ALA A 87 -18.91 11.16 16.45
N ALA A 88 -17.78 10.50 16.21
CA ALA A 88 -17.71 9.26 15.44
C ALA A 88 -16.61 8.36 16.03
N PRO A 89 -16.94 7.46 16.98
CA PRO A 89 -15.95 6.60 17.61
C PRO A 89 -15.12 5.83 16.59
N ALA A 90 -13.82 6.11 16.55
CA ALA A 90 -12.84 5.38 15.76
C ALA A 90 -11.67 5.03 16.70
N HIS A 91 -11.63 3.75 17.09
CA HIS A 91 -10.65 3.25 18.05
C HIS A 91 -9.40 2.73 17.36
N GLU A 92 -9.57 2.14 16.19
CA GLU A 92 -8.53 1.46 15.42
C GLU A 92 -8.33 2.21 14.11
N ARG A 93 -7.16 2.82 13.94
CA ARG A 93 -6.82 3.67 12.80
C ARG A 93 -5.82 3.01 11.86
N LEU A 94 -5.36 1.82 12.23
CA LEU A 94 -4.43 1.00 11.48
C LEU A 94 -4.82 -0.46 11.63
N ILE A 95 -4.82 -1.19 10.50
CA ILE A 95 -4.83 -2.64 10.45
C ILE A 95 -3.67 -3.07 9.58
N ALA A 96 -2.93 -4.10 10.00
CA ALA A 96 -1.80 -4.61 9.24
C ALA A 96 -1.78 -6.13 9.25
N THR A 97 -1.35 -6.69 8.13
CA THR A 97 -1.19 -8.13 7.93
C THR A 97 0.24 -8.43 7.56
N ARG A 98 0.88 -9.35 8.30
CA ARG A 98 2.14 -9.97 7.92
C ARG A 98 1.83 -11.13 6.99
N LEU A 99 2.43 -11.11 5.81
CA LEU A 99 2.19 -12.04 4.71
C LEU A 99 3.49 -12.72 4.31
N ILE A 100 3.39 -13.96 3.81
CA ILE A 100 4.43 -14.60 2.98
C ILE A 100 4.02 -14.39 1.52
N ASP A 101 4.85 -13.77 0.71
CA ASP A 101 4.74 -13.78 -0.75
C ASP A 101 5.31 -15.11 -1.26
N ASN A 102 4.44 -16.05 -1.60
CA ASN A 102 4.81 -17.40 -2.04
C ASN A 102 5.56 -17.40 -3.38
N VAL A 103 5.39 -16.34 -4.19
CA VAL A 103 6.13 -16.19 -5.47
C VAL A 103 7.54 -15.69 -5.22
N ALA A 104 7.70 -14.67 -4.38
CA ALA A 104 9.01 -14.10 -4.06
C ALA A 104 9.74 -14.86 -2.92
N GLN A 105 9.06 -15.80 -2.23
CA GLN A 105 9.56 -16.53 -1.06
C GLN A 105 10.08 -15.58 0.04
N ARG A 106 9.33 -14.51 0.29
CA ARG A 106 9.68 -13.44 1.25
C ARG A 106 8.50 -13.05 2.10
N GLU A 107 8.77 -12.65 3.32
CA GLU A 107 7.78 -12.04 4.18
C GLU A 107 7.72 -10.53 3.97
N LEU A 108 6.53 -9.97 4.17
CA LEU A 108 6.29 -8.52 4.15
C LEU A 108 5.15 -8.16 5.10
N VAL A 109 5.03 -6.86 5.39
CA VAL A 109 3.88 -6.29 6.11
C VAL A 109 3.13 -5.36 5.18
N VAL A 110 1.80 -5.53 5.09
CA VAL A 110 0.92 -4.60 4.38
C VAL A 110 -0.12 -4.06 5.34
N ALA A 111 -0.38 -2.75 5.27
CA ALA A 111 -1.27 -2.07 6.18
C ALA A 111 -2.26 -1.14 5.48
N SER A 112 -3.51 -1.13 5.99
CA SER A 112 -4.53 -0.13 5.70
C SER A 112 -4.58 0.90 6.83
N PHE A 113 -4.44 2.17 6.47
CA PHE A 113 -4.37 3.29 7.40
C PHE A 113 -5.45 4.34 7.12
N HIS A 114 -6.04 4.89 8.19
CA HIS A 114 -6.97 6.01 8.08
C HIS A 114 -6.69 7.04 9.17
N ALA A 115 -6.05 8.13 8.82
CA ALA A 115 -5.71 9.20 9.75
C ALA A 115 -6.92 9.93 10.31
N ALA A 116 -6.73 10.70 11.38
CA ALA A 116 -7.75 11.58 11.92
C ALA A 116 -8.26 12.58 10.85
N PRO A 117 -9.55 12.93 10.86
CA PRO A 117 -10.17 13.78 9.85
C PRO A 117 -9.53 15.16 9.78
N LEU A 118 -9.84 15.92 8.72
CA LEU A 118 -9.29 17.27 8.47
C LEU A 118 -9.55 18.28 9.60
N THR A 119 -10.61 18.08 10.39
CA THR A 119 -10.91 18.89 11.57
C THR A 119 -9.89 18.73 12.70
N ALA A 120 -9.07 17.67 12.67
CA ALA A 120 -7.97 17.48 13.60
C ALA A 120 -6.72 18.28 13.17
N LEU A 121 -5.81 18.49 14.10
CA LEU A 121 -4.54 19.18 13.84
C LEU A 121 -3.59 18.29 13.02
N ASN A 122 -2.81 18.92 12.13
CA ASN A 122 -1.75 18.23 11.37
C ASN A 122 -0.71 17.54 12.28
N SER A 123 -0.44 18.10 13.46
CA SER A 123 0.45 17.49 14.46
C SER A 123 -0.05 16.12 14.95
N LEU A 124 -1.37 15.98 15.13
CA LEU A 124 -1.97 14.69 15.49
C LEU A 124 -1.80 13.66 14.36
N ARG A 125 -2.12 14.03 13.11
CA ARG A 125 -1.95 13.13 11.96
C ARG A 125 -0.50 12.70 11.79
N ARG A 126 0.48 13.61 11.90
CA ARG A 126 1.90 13.26 11.89
C ARG A 126 2.28 12.29 13.02
N ASN A 127 1.73 12.50 14.22
CA ASN A 127 1.94 11.57 15.34
C ASN A 127 1.35 10.19 15.04
N GLN A 128 0.13 10.14 14.48
CA GLN A 128 -0.51 8.87 14.09
C GLN A 128 0.31 8.12 13.04
N ILE A 129 0.82 8.82 12.01
CA ILE A 129 1.66 8.21 10.95
C ILE A 129 2.95 7.65 11.58
N ARG A 130 3.65 8.44 12.40
CA ARG A 130 4.87 7.99 13.07
C ARG A 130 4.61 6.75 13.95
N THR A 131 3.58 6.80 14.78
CA THR A 131 3.23 5.66 15.64
C THR A 131 2.78 4.45 14.81
N ALA A 132 2.08 4.64 13.69
CA ALA A 132 1.77 3.55 12.77
C ALA A 132 3.04 2.86 12.26
N HIS A 133 4.05 3.61 11.81
CA HIS A 133 5.34 3.04 11.37
C HIS A 133 6.05 2.27 12.50
N GLU A 134 6.03 2.80 13.75
CA GLU A 134 6.58 2.11 14.91
C GLU A 134 5.87 0.77 15.17
N GLU A 135 4.55 0.73 15.14
CA GLU A 135 3.76 -0.49 15.32
C GLU A 135 4.01 -1.52 14.20
N LEU A 136 4.15 -1.06 12.94
CA LEU A 136 4.48 -1.93 11.83
C LEU A 136 5.87 -2.54 11.97
N SER A 137 6.84 -1.78 12.47
CA SER A 137 8.19 -2.26 12.74
C SER A 137 8.23 -3.30 13.89
N ILE A 138 7.29 -3.23 14.84
CA ILE A 138 7.12 -4.23 15.89
C ILE A 138 6.45 -5.50 15.35
N LEU A 139 5.44 -5.36 14.46
CA LEU A 139 4.74 -6.49 13.85
C LEU A 139 5.65 -7.32 12.94
N GLY A 140 6.57 -6.66 12.23
CA GLY A 140 7.51 -7.29 11.30
C GLY A 140 8.88 -6.62 11.35
N PRO A 141 9.73 -6.92 12.36
CA PRO A 141 11.05 -6.30 12.47
C PRO A 141 11.91 -6.58 11.23
N GLY A 142 12.37 -5.51 10.57
CA GLY A 142 13.22 -5.59 9.38
C GLY A 142 12.54 -6.07 8.11
N LEU A 143 11.23 -6.36 8.14
CA LEU A 143 10.49 -6.80 6.95
C LEU A 143 10.17 -5.63 6.02
N PRO A 144 10.18 -5.87 4.70
CA PRO A 144 9.58 -4.94 3.74
C PRO A 144 8.16 -4.58 4.14
N THR A 145 7.84 -3.30 4.14
CA THR A 145 6.56 -2.81 4.66
C THR A 145 5.93 -1.83 3.68
N LEU A 146 4.63 -1.97 3.45
CA LEU A 146 3.80 -1.04 2.68
C LEU A 146 2.60 -0.63 3.51
N MET A 147 2.44 0.66 3.77
CA MET A 147 1.24 1.24 4.36
C MET A 147 0.54 2.14 3.35
N VAL A 148 -0.72 1.86 3.05
CA VAL A 148 -1.56 2.63 2.12
C VAL A 148 -2.83 3.09 2.83
N GLY A 149 -3.48 4.15 2.34
CA GLY A 149 -4.75 4.59 2.90
C GLY A 149 -4.99 6.08 2.80
N ASP A 150 -6.00 6.53 3.53
CA ASP A 150 -6.36 7.94 3.67
C ASP A 150 -5.57 8.60 4.81
N TYR A 151 -4.55 9.34 4.43
CA TYR A 151 -3.69 10.08 5.37
C TYR A 151 -4.29 11.40 5.84
N ASN A 152 -5.38 11.85 5.21
CA ASN A 152 -6.01 13.14 5.52
C ASN A 152 -5.02 14.31 5.58
N TYR A 153 -3.96 14.30 4.74
CA TYR A 153 -2.85 15.25 4.78
C TYR A 153 -2.61 15.93 3.42
N PRO A 154 -3.58 16.74 2.94
CA PRO A 154 -3.54 17.31 1.60
C PRO A 154 -2.55 18.46 1.41
N ILE A 155 -2.07 19.07 2.50
CA ILE A 155 -1.24 20.29 2.49
C ILE A 155 0.07 20.01 3.22
N PHE A 156 1.17 20.70 2.81
CA PHE A 156 2.51 20.56 3.41
C PHE A 156 3.15 19.17 3.25
N GLN A 157 2.92 18.53 2.11
CA GLN A 157 3.42 17.18 1.82
C GLN A 157 4.95 17.07 1.92
N GLY A 158 5.71 18.12 1.55
CA GLY A 158 7.17 18.14 1.75
C GLY A 158 7.58 18.00 3.21
N LYS A 159 6.85 18.64 4.14
CA LYS A 159 7.08 18.47 5.59
C LYS A 159 6.69 17.07 6.08
N LEU A 160 5.68 16.46 5.46
CA LEU A 160 5.30 15.08 5.75
C LEU A 160 6.39 14.13 5.26
N GLY A 161 6.84 14.27 4.00
CA GLY A 161 7.93 13.46 3.43
C GLY A 161 9.18 13.46 4.31
N THR A 162 9.66 14.63 4.73
CA THR A 162 10.80 14.72 5.65
C THR A 162 10.58 13.93 6.94
N LYS A 163 9.36 13.95 7.52
CA LYS A 163 9.04 13.21 8.74
C LYS A 163 8.91 11.71 8.52
N VAL A 164 8.36 11.30 7.39
CA VAL A 164 8.27 9.90 6.98
C VAL A 164 9.67 9.31 6.79
N ASN A 165 10.56 10.04 6.09
CA ASN A 165 11.94 9.60 5.88
C ASN A 165 12.73 9.48 7.20
N GLN A 166 12.44 10.35 8.19
CA GLN A 166 13.05 10.24 9.53
C GLN A 166 12.65 8.96 10.28
N SER A 167 11.53 8.32 9.90
CA SER A 167 11.12 7.00 10.43
C SER A 167 11.58 5.82 9.55
N GLY A 168 12.45 6.06 8.56
CA GLY A 168 12.97 5.03 7.68
C GLY A 168 12.04 4.60 6.55
N TYR A 169 10.96 5.36 6.31
CA TYR A 169 9.99 5.10 5.24
C TYR A 169 10.12 6.13 4.13
N ASP A 170 9.82 5.73 2.91
CA ASP A 170 9.61 6.61 1.77
C ASP A 170 8.15 6.96 1.60
N LEU A 171 7.87 8.21 1.23
CA LEU A 171 6.52 8.70 0.91
C LEU A 171 6.32 8.80 -0.58
N THR A 172 5.32 8.12 -1.12
CA THR A 172 4.91 8.23 -2.53
C THR A 172 3.50 8.77 -2.62
N LEU A 173 3.35 9.86 -3.38
CA LEU A 173 2.07 10.48 -3.67
C LEU A 173 1.40 9.77 -4.86
N SER A 174 0.06 9.84 -4.91
CA SER A 174 -0.69 9.49 -6.13
C SER A 174 -0.35 10.43 -7.29
N ASP A 175 -0.47 9.95 -8.52
CA ASP A 175 -0.24 10.71 -9.75
C ASP A 175 -1.17 11.93 -9.86
N THR A 176 -2.41 11.80 -9.42
CA THR A 176 -3.39 12.89 -9.37
C THR A 176 -4.01 13.03 -7.97
N ARG A 177 -4.80 14.08 -7.81
CA ARG A 177 -5.51 14.37 -6.55
C ARG A 177 -6.63 13.36 -6.34
N THR A 178 -6.72 12.75 -5.17
CA THR A 178 -7.64 11.64 -4.87
C THR A 178 -8.97 12.07 -4.26
N TYR A 179 -9.09 13.30 -3.76
CA TYR A 179 -10.30 13.78 -3.09
C TYR A 179 -11.05 14.81 -3.91
N THR A 180 -12.35 14.60 -4.12
CA THR A 180 -13.15 15.36 -5.10
C THR A 180 -14.35 16.11 -4.51
N ARG A 181 -14.69 15.92 -3.24
CA ARG A 181 -15.91 16.44 -2.62
C ARG A 181 -16.04 17.96 -2.66
N TYR A 182 -14.95 18.69 -2.48
CA TYR A 182 -14.96 20.16 -2.45
C TYR A 182 -14.19 20.72 -3.63
N LYS A 183 -14.82 21.57 -4.45
CA LYS A 183 -14.19 22.19 -5.63
C LYS A 183 -12.88 22.94 -5.31
N PHE A 184 -12.80 23.55 -4.12
CA PHE A 184 -11.66 24.36 -3.68
C PHE A 184 -10.65 23.62 -2.80
N PHE A 185 -10.99 22.41 -2.32
CA PHE A 185 -10.15 21.64 -1.42
C PHE A 185 -9.81 20.28 -2.04
N ARG A 186 -8.97 20.32 -3.06
CA ARG A 186 -8.50 19.11 -3.75
C ARG A 186 -7.07 18.82 -3.32
N GLY A 187 -6.79 17.58 -2.96
CA GLY A 187 -5.46 17.17 -2.52
C GLY A 187 -5.21 15.68 -2.70
N HIS A 188 -3.97 15.29 -2.50
CA HIS A 188 -3.57 13.89 -2.39
C HIS A 188 -3.83 13.45 -0.95
N PHE A 189 -4.96 12.85 -0.71
CA PHE A 189 -5.35 12.35 0.61
C PHE A 189 -4.92 10.90 0.80
N ASP A 190 -4.99 10.14 -0.30
CA ASP A 190 -4.67 8.73 -0.34
C ASP A 190 -3.24 8.59 -0.85
N LEU A 191 -2.38 8.00 -0.04
CA LEU A 191 -0.94 7.95 -0.21
C LEU A 191 -0.40 6.56 0.08
N ALA A 192 0.88 6.33 -0.27
CA ALA A 192 1.64 5.17 0.14
C ALA A 192 2.90 5.58 0.91
N THR A 193 3.22 4.84 1.97
CA THR A 193 4.55 4.86 2.58
C THR A 193 5.14 3.46 2.57
N SER A 194 6.42 3.34 2.27
CA SER A 194 7.09 2.05 2.14
C SER A 194 8.46 2.04 2.79
N MET A 195 8.89 0.86 3.22
CA MET A 195 10.23 0.56 3.69
C MET A 195 10.66 -0.77 3.08
N GLY A 196 11.86 -0.83 2.48
CA GLY A 196 12.38 -2.05 1.86
C GLY A 196 11.60 -2.54 0.63
N LEU A 197 10.79 -1.67 0.02
CA LEU A 197 10.08 -1.90 -1.24
C LEU A 197 10.32 -0.71 -2.17
N THR A 198 10.41 -0.98 -3.47
CA THR A 198 10.42 0.05 -4.50
C THR A 198 9.01 0.27 -5.02
N ILE A 199 8.51 1.50 -4.93
CA ILE A 199 7.22 1.88 -5.51
C ILE A 199 7.45 2.42 -6.91
N ALA A 200 6.95 1.71 -7.92
CA ALA A 200 7.08 2.14 -9.32
C ALA A 200 6.11 3.29 -9.63
N ASN A 201 4.87 3.18 -9.16
CA ASN A 201 3.85 4.23 -9.30
C ASN A 201 2.74 4.08 -8.24
N VAL A 202 2.02 5.19 -8.03
CA VAL A 202 0.74 5.24 -7.32
C VAL A 202 -0.27 5.89 -8.26
N GLU A 203 -1.02 5.07 -8.97
CA GLU A 203 -1.99 5.47 -9.99
C GLU A 203 -3.36 5.72 -9.36
N THR A 204 -4.01 6.80 -9.74
CA THR A 204 -5.37 7.10 -9.35
C THR A 204 -6.33 6.41 -10.32
N LEU A 205 -7.22 5.57 -9.81
CA LEU A 205 -8.22 4.87 -10.61
C LEU A 205 -9.47 5.72 -10.81
N PRO A 206 -10.33 5.39 -11.80
CA PRO A 206 -11.56 6.11 -12.07
C PRO A 206 -12.42 6.26 -10.80
N GLN A 207 -13.01 7.45 -10.65
CA GLN A 207 -13.87 7.76 -9.51
C GLN A 207 -15.17 6.96 -9.59
N GLY A 208 -15.51 6.29 -8.49
CA GLY A 208 -16.83 5.68 -8.28
C GLY A 208 -17.78 6.56 -7.46
N THR A 209 -18.57 5.94 -6.59
CA THR A 209 -19.57 6.64 -5.73
C THR A 209 -18.96 7.25 -4.46
N SER A 210 -17.70 6.97 -4.16
CA SER A 210 -16.94 7.64 -3.11
C SER A 210 -16.55 9.06 -3.51
N ASP A 211 -16.30 9.92 -2.52
CA ASP A 211 -15.62 11.22 -2.71
C ASP A 211 -14.08 11.08 -2.73
N HIS A 212 -13.58 9.88 -2.49
CA HIS A 212 -12.20 9.48 -2.75
C HIS A 212 -12.11 8.64 -4.03
N MET A 213 -11.03 8.82 -4.78
CA MET A 213 -10.67 7.94 -5.89
C MET A 213 -9.82 6.79 -5.34
N PRO A 214 -10.02 5.54 -5.81
CA PRO A 214 -9.13 4.46 -5.43
C PRO A 214 -7.72 4.75 -5.95
N ILE A 215 -6.69 4.28 -5.25
CA ILE A 215 -5.32 4.29 -5.74
C ILE A 215 -4.81 2.87 -5.94
N LEU A 216 -4.07 2.66 -7.03
CA LEU A 216 -3.36 1.43 -7.34
C LEU A 216 -1.86 1.66 -7.16
N VAL A 217 -1.28 1.00 -6.19
CA VAL A 217 0.15 1.02 -5.89
C VAL A 217 0.82 -0.19 -6.56
N THR A 218 1.82 0.07 -7.40
CA THR A 218 2.68 -0.97 -7.97
C THR A 218 4.02 -0.97 -7.23
N ALA A 219 4.30 -2.06 -6.55
CA ALA A 219 5.49 -2.23 -5.72
C ALA A 219 6.26 -3.50 -6.09
N SER A 220 7.60 -3.46 -5.94
CA SER A 220 8.51 -4.59 -6.11
C SER A 220 9.54 -4.65 -4.99
N TYR A 221 10.17 -5.80 -4.82
CA TYR A 221 11.37 -5.90 -3.99
C TYR A 221 12.56 -5.28 -4.75
N PRO A 222 13.51 -4.63 -4.08
CA PRO A 222 14.63 -3.97 -4.76
C PRO A 222 15.44 -4.88 -5.68
N ASP A 223 15.67 -6.12 -5.28
CA ASP A 223 16.47 -7.11 -6.03
C ASP A 223 15.80 -7.55 -7.34
N ASP A 224 14.46 -7.50 -7.42
CA ASP A 224 13.72 -7.88 -8.64
C ASP A 224 14.01 -6.92 -9.80
N GLN A 225 14.42 -5.69 -9.51
CA GLN A 225 14.76 -4.70 -10.55
C GLN A 225 16.15 -4.94 -11.15
N ILE A 226 17.11 -5.43 -10.36
CA ILE A 226 18.47 -5.76 -10.84
C ILE A 226 18.38 -6.89 -11.85
N THR A 227 17.63 -7.96 -11.54
CA THR A 227 17.45 -9.11 -12.42
C THR A 227 16.75 -8.74 -13.75
N GLN A 228 15.79 -7.83 -13.72
CA GLN A 228 15.10 -7.35 -14.93
C GLN A 228 16.00 -6.42 -15.78
N ALA A 229 16.82 -5.59 -15.14
CA ALA A 229 17.78 -4.72 -15.84
C ALA A 229 18.87 -5.54 -16.52
N ASP A 230 19.40 -6.57 -15.86
CA ASP A 230 20.41 -7.49 -16.41
C ASP A 230 19.84 -8.32 -17.57
N ALA A 231 18.62 -8.84 -17.41
CA ALA A 231 17.91 -9.56 -18.50
C ALA A 231 17.66 -8.65 -19.73
N ALA A 232 17.26 -7.39 -19.52
CA ALA A 232 17.05 -6.44 -20.59
C ALA A 232 18.36 -6.02 -21.27
N HIS A 233 19.49 -5.98 -20.54
CA HIS A 233 20.82 -5.71 -21.07
C HIS A 233 21.32 -6.86 -21.95
N HIS A 234 21.13 -8.11 -21.53
CA HIS A 234 21.47 -9.30 -22.34
C HIS A 234 20.65 -9.41 -23.62
N LEU A 235 19.35 -9.02 -23.59
CA LEU A 235 18.50 -9.02 -24.77
C LEU A 235 18.85 -7.88 -25.77
N ARG A 236 19.49 -6.80 -25.32
CA ARG A 236 19.96 -5.70 -26.20
C ARG A 236 21.34 -5.91 -26.78
N ASN A 237 22.16 -6.85 -26.30
CA ASN A 237 23.51 -7.15 -26.77
C ASN A 237 23.73 -8.66 -26.94
N PRO A 238 23.08 -9.34 -27.91
CA PRO A 238 23.31 -10.78 -28.14
C PRO A 238 24.58 -11.10 -28.94
N ALA A 239 25.43 -10.12 -29.26
CA ALA A 239 26.57 -10.35 -30.14
C ALA A 239 27.83 -9.62 -29.64
N ARG A 240 28.51 -10.21 -28.66
CA ARG A 240 29.92 -9.92 -28.37
C ARG A 240 30.61 -10.98 -27.50
N ASP A 241 30.43 -12.26 -27.85
CA ASP A 241 31.26 -13.31 -27.24
C ASP A 241 31.38 -14.51 -28.21
N GLU A 242 32.10 -14.32 -29.32
CA GLU A 242 32.71 -15.39 -30.09
C GLU A 242 33.80 -14.81 -30.98
N SER A 243 34.98 -14.61 -30.42
CA SER A 243 36.23 -14.63 -31.19
C SER A 243 37.39 -15.03 -30.25
N VAL A 244 37.40 -16.29 -29.86
CA VAL A 244 38.66 -16.93 -29.44
C VAL A 244 39.28 -17.47 -30.71
N SER A 245 40.26 -16.74 -31.24
CA SER A 245 41.14 -17.20 -32.31
C SER A 245 42.05 -18.35 -31.79
N VAL A 246 41.87 -19.53 -32.37
CA VAL A 246 42.79 -20.62 -32.20
C VAL A 246 44.03 -20.32 -33.06
N GLU A 247 45.10 -19.90 -32.44
CA GLU A 247 46.42 -19.84 -33.08
C GLU A 247 47.02 -21.28 -33.15
N GLY A 248 47.42 -21.61 -34.36
CA GLY A 248 47.90 -22.95 -34.73
C GLY A 248 49.22 -23.32 -34.06
N VAL A 249 49.31 -24.57 -33.66
CA VAL A 249 50.55 -25.25 -33.29
C VAL A 249 51.17 -25.80 -34.57
N ASP A 250 52.27 -25.19 -34.96
CA ASP A 250 53.15 -25.64 -36.06
C ASP A 250 54.10 -26.75 -35.54
N PHE A 251 53.95 -27.98 -36.09
CA PHE A 251 54.89 -29.04 -35.87
C PHE A 251 55.84 -29.13 -37.10
N THR A 252 57.09 -28.75 -36.91
CA THR A 252 58.14 -29.12 -37.85
C THR A 252 59.24 -29.93 -37.15
N ILE A 253 59.57 -31.02 -37.72
CA ILE A 253 60.51 -32.11 -37.53
C ILE A 253 61.86 -31.72 -36.94
#